data_c0904c1de9cc2b48b25a0536821d01e6
#
_entry.id   c0904c1de9cc2b48b25a0536821d01e6
#
_cell.length_a   1.000
_cell.length_b   1.000
_cell.length_c   1.000
_cell.angle_alpha   90.00
_cell.angle_beta   90.00
_cell.angle_gamma   90.00
#
_symmetry.space_group_name_H-M   'P 1'
#
loop_
_entity.id
_entity.type
_entity.pdbx_description
1 polymer ?
#
loop_
_entity_poly.entity_id
_entity_poly.type
_entity_poly.pdbx_seq_one_letter_code
_entity_poly.pdbx_strand_id
1 'polypeptide(L)'
;MKQNVVTVNQVKKVYGKKGSEQYEALKKIDFSVGEGEFVGIMGPSGSGKTTLLNMLSALDQPTQGEVMIAGQPLAGMKENQLAQFRSQNIGFIFQDFNLLENLTMFQNIALPLSLQGVASKKIETQVRKMAKILAISEILDKYPAEVSGGQKQRAAAARALIHQPKLLLGDEPTGALDSKNAKNLLEALRHLNENYQTTILMVTHDPMSASYCKRILFIQDGKIYKEITRNASQQVFYQEILTILSHVDFDESQV
;
A
#
# COMPACT_ATOMS: atom_id res chain seq x y z
N MET A 1 24.47 -3.69 -3.15
CA MET A 1 23.43 -2.83 -2.56
C MET A 1 22.09 -3.25 -3.16
N LYS A 2 21.03 -3.40 -2.35
CA LYS A 2 19.68 -3.66 -2.90
C LYS A 2 19.24 -2.44 -3.69
N GLN A 3 18.60 -2.66 -4.85
CA GLN A 3 18.07 -1.58 -5.68
C GLN A 3 16.85 -0.96 -4.99
N ASN A 4 16.72 0.37 -5.05
CA ASN A 4 15.52 1.05 -4.56
C ASN A 4 14.37 0.82 -5.54
N VAL A 5 13.22 0.34 -5.03
CA VAL A 5 11.97 0.24 -5.79
C VAL A 5 11.23 1.57 -5.78
N VAL A 6 11.28 2.29 -4.67
CA VAL A 6 10.71 3.65 -4.55
C VAL A 6 11.82 4.62 -4.19
N THR A 7 11.84 5.78 -4.83
CA THR A 7 12.66 6.92 -4.44
C THR A 7 11.79 8.18 -4.50
N VAL A 8 11.73 8.90 -3.41
CA VAL A 8 11.00 10.16 -3.25
C VAL A 8 12.01 11.23 -2.89
N ASN A 9 12.19 12.22 -3.77
CA ASN A 9 13.19 13.26 -3.63
C ASN A 9 12.53 14.64 -3.54
N GLN A 10 12.66 15.32 -2.40
CA GLN A 10 12.22 16.71 -2.16
C GLN A 10 10.78 16.96 -2.62
N VAL A 11 9.89 15.97 -2.43
CA VAL A 11 8.52 16.01 -2.93
C VAL A 11 7.70 17.00 -2.14
N LYS A 12 7.08 17.96 -2.85
CA LYS A 12 6.06 18.86 -2.37
C LYS A 12 4.75 18.65 -3.11
N LYS A 13 3.65 18.82 -2.39
CA LYS A 13 2.31 18.84 -2.99
C LYS A 13 1.51 20.02 -2.43
N VAL A 14 1.07 20.86 -3.33
CA VAL A 14 0.22 22.03 -3.02
C VAL A 14 -1.09 21.88 -3.82
N TYR A 15 -2.21 21.93 -3.13
CA TYR A 15 -3.55 22.00 -3.73
C TYR A 15 -4.06 23.44 -3.73
N GLY A 16 -4.93 23.77 -4.67
CA GLY A 16 -5.47 25.12 -4.88
C GLY A 16 -4.83 25.84 -6.08
N LYS A 17 -5.53 26.82 -6.62
CA LYS A 17 -5.04 27.61 -7.76
C LYS A 17 -4.17 28.78 -7.27
N LYS A 18 -3.19 29.18 -8.08
CA LYS A 18 -2.38 30.37 -7.81
C LYS A 18 -3.28 31.59 -7.74
N GLY A 19 -3.28 32.29 -6.58
CA GLY A 19 -4.17 33.43 -6.31
C GLY A 19 -5.43 33.11 -5.49
N SER A 20 -5.66 31.85 -5.11
CA SER A 20 -6.64 31.43 -4.12
C SER A 20 -5.94 30.83 -2.90
N GLU A 21 -6.71 30.49 -1.86
CA GLU A 21 -6.17 29.77 -0.71
C GLU A 21 -5.51 28.45 -1.15
N GLN A 22 -4.25 28.29 -0.76
CA GLN A 22 -3.44 27.12 -1.11
C GLN A 22 -3.18 26.29 0.14
N TYR A 23 -3.28 24.98 0.01
CA TYR A 23 -2.97 24.01 1.05
C TYR A 23 -1.75 23.18 0.66
N GLU A 24 -0.66 23.30 1.42
CA GLU A 24 0.55 22.50 1.23
C GLU A 24 0.44 21.18 1.98
N ALA A 25 0.00 20.14 1.28
CA ALA A 25 -0.24 18.81 1.84
C ALA A 25 1.05 18.03 2.12
N LEU A 26 2.12 18.26 1.34
CA LEU A 26 3.45 17.67 1.55
C LEU A 26 4.54 18.74 1.42
N LYS A 27 5.50 18.69 2.35
CA LYS A 27 6.51 19.73 2.56
C LYS A 27 7.93 19.14 2.48
N LYS A 28 8.43 18.88 1.26
CA LYS A 28 9.77 18.31 1.01
C LYS A 28 9.96 16.92 1.66
N ILE A 29 9.18 15.96 1.21
CA ILE A 29 9.32 14.57 1.63
C ILE A 29 10.51 13.91 0.90
N ASP A 30 11.35 13.23 1.66
CA ASP A 30 12.50 12.47 1.17
C ASP A 30 12.53 11.09 1.82
N PHE A 31 12.47 10.02 1.04
CA PHE A 31 12.75 8.65 1.48
C PHE A 31 12.95 7.71 0.30
N SER A 32 13.42 6.51 0.58
CA SER A 32 13.49 5.42 -0.39
C SER A 32 12.98 4.12 0.21
N VAL A 33 12.53 3.19 -0.65
CA VAL A 33 12.13 1.83 -0.28
C VAL A 33 12.93 0.84 -1.11
N GLY A 34 13.68 -0.03 -0.44
CA GLY A 34 14.47 -1.07 -1.08
C GLY A 34 13.63 -2.25 -1.56
N GLU A 35 14.15 -3.02 -2.52
CA GLU A 35 13.51 -4.24 -3.00
C GLU A 35 13.33 -5.26 -1.86
N GLY A 36 12.11 -5.82 -1.75
CA GLY A 36 11.74 -6.74 -0.69
C GLY A 36 11.63 -6.11 0.70
N GLU A 37 11.50 -4.79 0.78
CA GLU A 37 11.25 -4.10 2.04
C GLU A 37 9.75 -4.04 2.35
N PHE A 38 9.37 -4.12 3.62
CA PHE A 38 8.01 -3.88 4.10
C PHE A 38 8.01 -2.63 4.96
N VAL A 39 7.54 -1.52 4.41
CA VAL A 39 7.54 -0.20 5.04
C VAL A 39 6.13 0.21 5.43
N GLY A 40 5.98 0.71 6.66
CA GLY A 40 4.76 1.36 7.14
C GLY A 40 4.87 2.88 7.05
N ILE A 41 3.76 3.55 6.74
CA ILE A 41 3.60 4.99 6.87
C ILE A 41 2.52 5.24 7.90
N MET A 42 2.86 5.94 8.97
CA MET A 42 1.95 6.29 10.07
C MET A 42 1.87 7.80 10.27
N GLY A 43 0.81 8.25 10.90
CA GLY A 43 0.61 9.65 11.28
C GLY A 43 -0.86 9.98 11.50
N PRO A 44 -1.19 11.15 12.09
CA PRO A 44 -2.55 11.56 12.36
C PRO A 44 -3.36 11.80 11.07
N SER A 45 -4.68 11.98 11.22
CA SER A 45 -5.54 12.36 10.10
C SER A 45 -5.08 13.72 9.52
N GLY A 46 -5.11 13.85 8.20
CA GLY A 46 -4.68 15.09 7.54
C GLY A 46 -3.16 15.27 7.40
N SER A 47 -2.31 14.38 7.93
CA SER A 47 -0.84 14.54 7.86
C SER A 47 -0.23 14.39 6.45
N GLY A 48 -1.01 14.03 5.43
CA GLY A 48 -0.56 13.90 4.04
C GLY A 48 -0.33 12.47 3.55
N LYS A 49 -0.68 11.43 4.35
CA LYS A 49 -0.49 10.02 3.98
C LYS A 49 -1.18 9.64 2.66
N THR A 50 -2.47 9.94 2.53
CA THR A 50 -3.25 9.66 1.31
C THR A 50 -2.71 10.45 0.11
N THR A 51 -2.28 11.70 0.32
CA THR A 51 -1.64 12.49 -0.73
C THR A 51 -0.35 11.83 -1.21
N LEU A 52 0.49 11.36 -0.29
CA LEU A 52 1.72 10.64 -0.64
C LEU A 52 1.40 9.32 -1.37
N LEU A 53 0.42 8.57 -0.88
CA LEU A 53 0.01 7.32 -1.49
C LEU A 53 -0.51 7.51 -2.93
N ASN A 54 -1.28 8.58 -3.19
CA ASN A 54 -1.74 8.92 -4.53
C ASN A 54 -0.58 9.20 -5.51
N MET A 55 0.49 9.83 -5.05
CA MET A 55 1.68 10.03 -5.89
C MET A 55 2.44 8.72 -6.11
N LEU A 56 2.59 7.88 -5.09
CA LEU A 56 3.23 6.58 -5.20
C LEU A 56 2.43 5.59 -6.06
N SER A 57 1.11 5.77 -6.13
CA SER A 57 0.24 4.99 -7.03
C SER A 57 0.17 5.57 -8.44
N ALA A 58 0.91 6.64 -8.74
CA ALA A 58 0.86 7.36 -10.01
C ALA A 58 -0.55 7.89 -10.37
N LEU A 59 -1.41 8.14 -9.38
CA LEU A 59 -2.73 8.77 -9.54
C LEU A 59 -2.65 10.30 -9.48
N ASP A 60 -1.60 10.82 -8.84
CA ASP A 60 -1.34 12.27 -8.74
C ASP A 60 0.15 12.54 -8.95
N GLN A 61 0.50 13.78 -9.25
CA GLN A 61 1.87 14.21 -9.48
C GLN A 61 2.31 15.24 -8.43
N PRO A 62 3.59 15.26 -8.03
CA PRO A 62 4.11 16.28 -7.14
C PRO A 62 4.09 17.66 -7.80
N THR A 63 3.88 18.70 -6.98
CA THR A 63 4.04 20.10 -7.45
C THR A 63 5.52 20.46 -7.65
N GLN A 64 6.39 19.87 -6.82
CA GLN A 64 7.86 19.96 -6.92
C GLN A 64 8.48 18.67 -6.42
N GLY A 65 9.72 18.41 -6.81
CA GLY A 65 10.45 17.21 -6.48
C GLY A 65 10.13 16.06 -7.45
N GLU A 66 10.56 14.86 -7.12
CA GLU A 66 10.49 13.71 -8.01
C GLU A 66 10.09 12.44 -7.28
N VAL A 67 9.24 11.64 -7.93
CA VAL A 67 8.93 10.26 -7.51
C VAL A 67 9.41 9.31 -8.60
N MET A 68 10.24 8.35 -8.21
CA MET A 68 10.69 7.26 -9.07
C MET A 68 10.21 5.93 -8.52
N ILE A 69 9.69 5.06 -9.39
CA ILE A 69 9.26 3.70 -9.03
C ILE A 69 9.89 2.71 -10.02
N ALA A 70 10.49 1.65 -9.50
CA ALA A 70 11.21 0.64 -10.29
C ALA A 70 12.25 1.28 -11.25
N GLY A 71 12.94 2.33 -10.79
CA GLY A 71 13.94 3.05 -11.57
C GLY A 71 13.38 3.99 -12.65
N GLN A 72 12.06 4.16 -12.75
CA GLN A 72 11.41 5.04 -13.73
C GLN A 72 10.83 6.29 -13.05
N PRO A 73 11.18 7.50 -13.51
CA PRO A 73 10.58 8.72 -13.03
C PRO A 73 9.12 8.81 -13.51
N LEU A 74 8.20 9.16 -12.62
CA LEU A 74 6.80 9.35 -12.98
C LEU A 74 6.54 10.72 -13.62
N ALA A 75 7.43 11.68 -13.35
CA ALA A 75 7.36 13.02 -13.93
C ALA A 75 7.49 12.97 -15.45
N GLY A 76 6.63 13.71 -16.15
CA GLY A 76 6.64 13.78 -17.62
C GLY A 76 5.92 12.63 -18.34
N MET A 77 5.46 11.60 -17.62
CA MET A 77 4.62 10.56 -18.22
C MET A 77 3.21 11.13 -18.51
N LYS A 78 2.69 10.84 -19.70
CA LYS A 78 1.31 11.15 -20.08
C LYS A 78 0.35 10.18 -19.37
N GLU A 79 -0.92 10.53 -19.26
CA GLU A 79 -1.92 9.73 -18.54
C GLU A 79 -1.98 8.26 -19.03
N ASN A 80 -1.93 8.02 -20.32
CA ASN A 80 -1.90 6.66 -20.86
C ASN A 80 -0.64 5.87 -20.45
N GLN A 81 0.51 6.54 -20.33
CA GLN A 81 1.76 5.93 -19.87
C GLN A 81 1.69 5.64 -18.36
N LEU A 82 1.13 6.56 -17.57
CA LEU A 82 0.88 6.34 -16.14
C LEU A 82 -0.09 5.18 -15.92
N ALA A 83 -1.18 5.10 -16.70
CA ALA A 83 -2.13 3.99 -16.61
C ALA A 83 -1.47 2.63 -16.92
N GLN A 84 -0.66 2.57 -17.99
CA GLN A 84 0.11 1.37 -18.33
C GLN A 84 1.13 1.05 -17.25
N PHE A 85 1.85 2.04 -16.75
CA PHE A 85 2.82 1.88 -15.67
C PHE A 85 2.17 1.31 -14.41
N ARG A 86 1.02 1.88 -13.97
CA ARG A 86 0.23 1.37 -12.84
C ARG A 86 -0.12 -0.10 -13.01
N SER A 87 -0.70 -0.45 -14.16
CA SER A 87 -1.17 -1.81 -14.42
C SER A 87 -0.05 -2.86 -14.42
N GLN A 88 1.19 -2.47 -14.67
CA GLN A 88 2.34 -3.39 -14.75
C GLN A 88 3.16 -3.44 -13.47
N ASN A 89 3.28 -2.32 -12.76
CA ASN A 89 4.26 -2.17 -11.69
C ASN A 89 3.66 -2.01 -10.29
N ILE A 90 2.37 -1.64 -10.18
CA ILE A 90 1.75 -1.31 -8.90
C ILE A 90 0.58 -2.24 -8.63
N GLY A 91 0.59 -2.89 -7.45
CA GLY A 91 -0.57 -3.52 -6.87
C GLY A 91 -1.16 -2.58 -5.81
N PHE A 92 -2.48 -2.54 -5.66
CA PHE A 92 -3.13 -1.68 -4.69
C PHE A 92 -4.19 -2.44 -3.89
N ILE A 93 -4.09 -2.38 -2.55
CA ILE A 93 -5.08 -2.91 -1.61
C ILE A 93 -5.76 -1.72 -0.95
N PHE A 94 -7.07 -1.59 -1.17
CA PHE A 94 -7.92 -0.54 -0.59
C PHE A 94 -8.56 -1.00 0.72
N GLN A 95 -8.94 -0.06 1.55
CA GLN A 95 -9.69 -0.30 2.78
C GLN A 95 -11.04 -0.97 2.47
N ASP A 96 -11.76 -0.49 1.47
CA ASP A 96 -13.12 -0.92 1.09
C ASP A 96 -13.13 -2.06 0.04
N PHE A 97 -12.06 -2.86 -0.04
CA PHE A 97 -11.90 -4.00 -0.95
C PHE A 97 -11.93 -3.64 -2.44
N ASN A 98 -12.81 -2.76 -2.89
CA ASN A 98 -13.04 -2.35 -4.28
C ASN A 98 -13.18 -3.54 -5.25
N LEU A 99 -13.86 -4.61 -4.83
CA LEU A 99 -14.22 -5.73 -5.68
C LEU A 99 -15.41 -5.37 -6.56
N LEU A 100 -15.43 -5.93 -7.77
CA LEU A 100 -16.55 -5.80 -8.69
C LEU A 100 -17.64 -6.79 -8.28
N GLU A 101 -18.79 -6.30 -7.83
CA GLU A 101 -19.89 -7.10 -7.27
C GLU A 101 -20.53 -8.07 -8.27
N ASN A 102 -20.46 -7.78 -9.55
CA ASN A 102 -20.97 -8.60 -10.65
C ASN A 102 -19.98 -9.64 -11.18
N LEU A 103 -18.81 -9.76 -10.58
CA LEU A 103 -17.80 -10.74 -10.91
C LEU A 103 -17.57 -11.69 -9.73
N THR A 104 -17.30 -12.97 -10.04
CA THR A 104 -16.88 -13.94 -9.02
C THR A 104 -15.54 -13.55 -8.42
N MET A 105 -15.14 -14.18 -7.30
CA MET A 105 -13.80 -13.97 -6.73
C MET A 105 -12.70 -14.36 -7.71
N PHE A 106 -12.87 -15.45 -8.43
CA PHE A 106 -11.95 -15.86 -9.50
C PHE A 106 -11.80 -14.74 -10.55
N GLN A 107 -12.90 -14.20 -11.04
CA GLN A 107 -12.89 -13.15 -12.07
C GLN A 107 -12.29 -11.84 -11.56
N ASN A 108 -12.60 -11.46 -10.32
CA ASN A 108 -11.98 -10.29 -9.68
C ASN A 108 -10.46 -10.43 -9.60
N ILE A 109 -9.97 -11.59 -9.16
CA ILE A 109 -8.52 -11.87 -9.06
C ILE A 109 -7.87 -11.94 -10.44
N ALA A 110 -8.56 -12.53 -11.43
CA ALA A 110 -8.06 -12.71 -12.80
C ALA A 110 -7.97 -11.39 -13.59
N LEU A 111 -8.74 -10.37 -13.20
CA LEU A 111 -8.96 -9.16 -13.96
C LEU A 111 -7.67 -8.47 -14.45
N PRO A 112 -6.65 -8.24 -13.61
CA PRO A 112 -5.42 -7.57 -14.07
C PRO A 112 -4.71 -8.35 -15.19
N LEU A 113 -4.65 -9.67 -15.10
CA LEU A 113 -4.01 -10.51 -16.13
C LEU A 113 -4.84 -10.58 -17.41
N SER A 114 -6.17 -10.57 -17.28
CA SER A 114 -7.08 -10.54 -18.44
C SER A 114 -6.92 -9.25 -19.23
N LEU A 115 -6.81 -8.10 -18.55
CA LEU A 115 -6.54 -6.80 -19.17
C LEU A 115 -5.17 -6.71 -19.83
N GLN A 116 -4.19 -7.48 -19.35
CA GLN A 116 -2.86 -7.61 -19.95
C GLN A 116 -2.82 -8.61 -21.11
N GLY A 117 -3.92 -9.25 -21.48
CA GLY A 117 -4.01 -10.21 -22.58
C GLY A 117 -3.34 -11.56 -22.30
N VAL A 118 -3.18 -11.94 -21.04
CA VAL A 118 -2.61 -13.24 -20.64
C VAL A 118 -3.58 -14.38 -21.02
N ALA A 119 -3.06 -15.48 -21.54
CA ALA A 119 -3.87 -16.63 -21.97
C ALA A 119 -4.63 -17.25 -20.77
N SER A 120 -5.91 -17.61 -20.95
CA SER A 120 -6.83 -18.08 -19.91
C SER A 120 -6.27 -19.24 -19.09
N LYS A 121 -5.61 -20.24 -19.70
CA LYS A 121 -5.00 -21.38 -19.00
C LYS A 121 -3.91 -20.94 -18.01
N LYS A 122 -3.13 -19.92 -18.36
CA LYS A 122 -2.10 -19.35 -17.49
C LYS A 122 -2.74 -18.53 -16.35
N ILE A 123 -3.81 -17.78 -16.65
CA ILE A 123 -4.58 -17.05 -15.64
C ILE A 123 -5.12 -18.01 -14.58
N GLU A 124 -5.79 -19.10 -15.01
CA GLU A 124 -6.35 -20.09 -14.09
C GLU A 124 -5.30 -20.64 -13.13
N THR A 125 -4.14 -21.02 -13.67
CA THR A 125 -3.04 -21.57 -12.85
C THR A 125 -2.55 -20.54 -11.82
N GLN A 126 -2.40 -19.27 -12.22
CA GLN A 126 -1.93 -18.21 -11.33
C GLN A 126 -2.97 -17.85 -10.27
N VAL A 127 -4.26 -17.76 -10.64
CA VAL A 127 -5.34 -17.48 -9.69
C VAL A 127 -5.42 -18.57 -8.64
N ARG A 128 -5.43 -19.86 -9.03
CA ARG A 128 -5.47 -20.97 -8.07
C ARG A 128 -4.25 -20.99 -7.14
N LYS A 129 -3.05 -20.68 -7.65
CA LYS A 129 -1.84 -20.56 -6.84
C LYS A 129 -1.97 -19.43 -5.81
N MET A 130 -2.40 -18.24 -6.24
CA MET A 130 -2.55 -17.09 -5.35
C MET A 130 -3.66 -17.31 -4.31
N ALA A 131 -4.78 -17.91 -4.72
CA ALA A 131 -5.87 -18.26 -3.83
C ALA A 131 -5.44 -19.24 -2.73
N LYS A 132 -4.55 -20.18 -3.04
CA LYS A 132 -3.97 -21.09 -2.05
C LYS A 132 -3.09 -20.35 -1.04
N ILE A 133 -2.23 -19.43 -1.49
CA ILE A 133 -1.36 -18.62 -0.62
C ILE A 133 -2.19 -17.78 0.35
N LEU A 134 -3.30 -17.21 -0.12
CA LEU A 134 -4.16 -16.33 0.66
C LEU A 134 -5.34 -17.05 1.35
N ALA A 135 -5.36 -18.40 1.31
CA ALA A 135 -6.38 -19.24 1.95
C ALA A 135 -7.81 -18.84 1.56
N ILE A 136 -8.08 -18.73 0.24
CA ILE A 136 -9.38 -18.37 -0.34
C ILE A 136 -9.80 -19.29 -1.50
N SER A 137 -9.21 -20.49 -1.59
CA SER A 137 -9.49 -21.40 -2.70
C SER A 137 -10.96 -21.84 -2.77
N GLU A 138 -11.63 -21.95 -1.61
CA GLU A 138 -13.02 -22.41 -1.48
C GLU A 138 -14.06 -21.37 -1.90
N ILE A 139 -13.67 -20.13 -2.14
CA ILE A 139 -14.60 -19.04 -2.49
C ILE A 139 -14.46 -18.54 -3.93
N LEU A 140 -13.61 -19.16 -4.74
CA LEU A 140 -13.30 -18.64 -6.08
C LEU A 140 -14.54 -18.50 -6.97
N ASP A 141 -15.52 -19.38 -6.84
CA ASP A 141 -16.75 -19.38 -7.65
C ASP A 141 -17.87 -18.52 -7.03
N LYS A 142 -17.65 -17.93 -5.84
CA LYS A 142 -18.62 -17.07 -5.15
C LYS A 142 -18.51 -15.63 -5.60
N TYR A 143 -19.59 -14.88 -5.45
CA TYR A 143 -19.65 -13.44 -5.62
C TYR A 143 -19.29 -12.69 -4.32
N PRO A 144 -18.90 -11.40 -4.38
CA PRO A 144 -18.58 -10.63 -3.19
C PRO A 144 -19.67 -10.62 -2.12
N ALA A 145 -20.94 -10.57 -2.50
CA ALA A 145 -22.07 -10.61 -1.56
C ALA A 145 -22.16 -11.90 -0.73
N GLU A 146 -21.55 -13.01 -1.18
CA GLU A 146 -21.66 -14.35 -0.59
C GLU A 146 -20.52 -14.69 0.38
N VAL A 147 -19.59 -13.78 0.62
CA VAL A 147 -18.37 -14.05 1.40
C VAL A 147 -18.14 -13.00 2.48
N SER A 148 -17.36 -13.37 3.51
CA SER A 148 -17.04 -12.47 4.63
C SER A 148 -16.10 -11.33 4.22
N GLY A 149 -16.07 -10.24 5.01
CA GLY A 149 -15.17 -9.11 4.78
C GLY A 149 -13.70 -9.53 4.73
N GLY A 150 -13.27 -10.43 5.60
CA GLY A 150 -11.91 -10.97 5.57
C GLY A 150 -11.58 -11.78 4.32
N GLN A 151 -12.56 -12.51 3.77
CA GLN A 151 -12.41 -13.21 2.48
C GLN A 151 -12.36 -12.21 1.32
N LYS A 152 -13.21 -11.18 1.32
CA LYS A 152 -13.16 -10.07 0.35
C LYS A 152 -11.79 -9.42 0.32
N GLN A 153 -11.24 -9.09 1.48
CA GLN A 153 -9.95 -8.41 1.56
C GLN A 153 -8.79 -9.28 1.08
N ARG A 154 -8.80 -10.58 1.41
CA ARG A 154 -7.79 -11.50 0.86
C ARG A 154 -7.92 -11.68 -0.65
N ALA A 155 -9.15 -11.65 -1.20
CA ALA A 155 -9.35 -11.65 -2.65
C ALA A 155 -8.87 -10.35 -3.31
N ALA A 156 -9.10 -9.19 -2.68
CA ALA A 156 -8.56 -7.90 -3.12
C ALA A 156 -7.02 -7.90 -3.10
N ALA A 157 -6.40 -8.48 -2.05
CA ALA A 157 -4.95 -8.67 -1.99
C ALA A 157 -4.45 -9.63 -3.10
N ALA A 158 -5.18 -10.72 -3.37
CA ALA A 158 -4.87 -11.64 -4.47
C ALA A 158 -4.89 -10.91 -5.81
N ARG A 159 -5.92 -10.09 -6.07
CA ARG A 159 -6.04 -9.27 -7.28
C ARG A 159 -4.87 -8.29 -7.41
N ALA A 160 -4.49 -7.63 -6.32
CA ALA A 160 -3.38 -6.67 -6.31
C ALA A 160 -2.01 -7.32 -6.59
N LEU A 161 -1.86 -8.61 -6.30
CA LEU A 161 -0.59 -9.34 -6.39
C LEU A 161 -0.45 -10.24 -7.62
N ILE A 162 -1.57 -10.57 -8.30
CA ILE A 162 -1.60 -11.62 -9.33
C ILE A 162 -0.66 -11.34 -10.52
N HIS A 163 -0.45 -10.08 -10.86
CA HIS A 163 0.44 -9.64 -11.94
C HIS A 163 1.89 -9.43 -11.49
N GLN A 164 2.24 -9.79 -10.23
CA GLN A 164 3.57 -9.67 -9.64
C GLN A 164 4.13 -8.24 -9.71
N PRO A 165 3.44 -7.26 -9.10
CA PRO A 165 3.87 -5.86 -9.14
C PRO A 165 5.24 -5.67 -8.49
N LYS A 166 5.96 -4.63 -8.91
CA LYS A 166 7.21 -4.18 -8.26
C LYS A 166 6.97 -3.57 -6.89
N LEU A 167 5.79 -2.94 -6.71
CA LEU A 167 5.38 -2.30 -5.47
C LEU A 167 3.93 -2.65 -5.15
N LEU A 168 3.69 -3.18 -3.96
CA LEU A 168 2.36 -3.32 -3.39
C LEU A 168 2.10 -2.14 -2.46
N LEU A 169 1.06 -1.38 -2.74
CA LEU A 169 0.55 -0.30 -1.88
C LEU A 169 -0.67 -0.78 -1.11
N GLY A 170 -0.73 -0.48 0.17
CA GLY A 170 -1.90 -0.72 1.02
C GLY A 170 -2.38 0.57 1.66
N ASP A 171 -3.63 0.94 1.42
CA ASP A 171 -4.29 2.06 2.11
C ASP A 171 -5.20 1.48 3.17
N GLU A 172 -4.74 1.49 4.42
CA GLU A 172 -5.45 0.92 5.57
C GLU A 172 -6.05 -0.48 5.31
N PRO A 173 -5.26 -1.44 4.83
CA PRO A 173 -5.79 -2.71 4.31
C PRO A 173 -6.50 -3.55 5.37
N THR A 174 -6.41 -3.19 6.64
CA THR A 174 -7.06 -3.86 7.78
C THR A 174 -8.22 -3.07 8.38
N GLY A 175 -8.46 -1.83 7.93
CA GLY A 175 -9.40 -0.90 8.57
C GLY A 175 -10.85 -1.37 8.61
N ALA A 176 -11.28 -2.19 7.64
CA ALA A 176 -12.64 -2.76 7.58
C ALA A 176 -12.73 -4.19 8.18
N LEU A 177 -11.68 -4.69 8.86
CA LEU A 177 -11.58 -6.07 9.33
C LEU A 177 -11.65 -6.16 10.87
N ASP A 178 -12.22 -7.26 11.35
CA ASP A 178 -12.02 -7.66 12.76
C ASP A 178 -10.57 -8.08 13.02
N SER A 179 -10.16 -8.11 14.28
CA SER A 179 -8.78 -8.39 14.71
C SER A 179 -8.23 -9.71 14.19
N LYS A 180 -9.06 -10.77 14.08
CA LYS A 180 -8.64 -12.08 13.58
C LYS A 180 -8.35 -12.03 12.07
N ASN A 181 -9.24 -11.43 11.30
CA ASN A 181 -9.08 -11.29 9.85
C ASN A 181 -7.95 -10.30 9.50
N ALA A 182 -7.78 -9.21 10.25
CA ALA A 182 -6.66 -8.30 10.14
C ALA A 182 -5.32 -9.03 10.34
N LYS A 183 -5.19 -9.81 11.41
CA LYS A 183 -4.01 -10.62 11.68
C LYS A 183 -3.71 -11.60 10.54
N ASN A 184 -4.72 -12.33 10.06
CA ASN A 184 -4.54 -13.29 8.97
C ASN A 184 -4.04 -12.61 7.68
N LEU A 185 -4.56 -11.44 7.34
CA LEU A 185 -4.10 -10.68 6.18
C LEU A 185 -2.64 -10.23 6.35
N LEU A 186 -2.30 -9.65 7.51
CA LEU A 186 -0.96 -9.15 7.79
C LEU A 186 0.09 -10.27 7.79
N GLU A 187 -0.24 -11.44 8.33
CA GLU A 187 0.60 -12.64 8.26
C GLU A 187 0.80 -13.10 6.82
N ALA A 188 -0.25 -13.07 5.99
CA ALA A 188 -0.12 -13.40 4.57
C ALA A 188 0.76 -12.39 3.82
N LEU A 189 0.61 -11.09 4.08
CA LEU A 189 1.47 -10.04 3.50
C LEU A 189 2.93 -10.20 3.95
N ARG A 190 3.17 -10.47 5.23
CA ARG A 190 4.51 -10.77 5.76
C ARG A 190 5.11 -12.00 5.08
N HIS A 191 4.35 -13.09 4.95
CA HIS A 191 4.79 -14.29 4.25
C HIS A 191 5.19 -14.01 2.80
N LEU A 192 4.41 -13.21 2.08
CA LEU A 192 4.72 -12.79 0.72
C LEU A 192 5.98 -11.90 0.65
N ASN A 193 6.14 -10.99 1.61
CA ASN A 193 7.35 -10.18 1.70
C ASN A 193 8.60 -11.03 1.97
N GLU A 194 8.55 -11.93 2.95
CA GLU A 194 9.71 -12.74 3.37
C GLU A 194 10.10 -13.81 2.35
N ASN A 195 9.13 -14.50 1.76
CA ASN A 195 9.38 -15.67 0.90
C ASN A 195 9.38 -15.33 -0.60
N TYR A 196 8.71 -14.26 -1.02
CA TYR A 196 8.63 -13.87 -2.43
C TYR A 196 9.27 -12.50 -2.70
N GLN A 197 9.90 -11.89 -1.68
CA GLN A 197 10.56 -10.59 -1.78
C GLN A 197 9.64 -9.48 -2.33
N THR A 198 8.33 -9.59 -2.06
CA THR A 198 7.38 -8.57 -2.46
C THR A 198 7.68 -7.27 -1.70
N THR A 199 7.90 -6.17 -2.42
CA THR A 199 8.08 -4.85 -1.81
C THR A 199 6.71 -4.30 -1.43
N ILE A 200 6.52 -3.94 -0.15
CA ILE A 200 5.23 -3.50 0.38
C ILE A 200 5.40 -2.15 1.07
N LEU A 201 4.52 -1.21 0.73
CA LEU A 201 4.36 0.05 1.45
C LEU A 201 2.91 0.15 1.91
N MET A 202 2.71 0.22 3.22
CA MET A 202 1.40 0.20 3.85
C MET A 202 1.15 1.46 4.65
N VAL A 203 0.10 2.19 4.31
CA VAL A 203 -0.42 3.28 5.14
C VAL A 203 -1.35 2.67 6.19
N THR A 204 -1.16 3.02 7.45
CA THR A 204 -2.05 2.63 8.55
C THR A 204 -1.93 3.59 9.73
N HIS A 205 -3.01 3.78 10.47
CA HIS A 205 -3.00 4.43 11.77
C HIS A 205 -2.99 3.42 12.92
N ASP A 206 -3.17 2.11 12.63
CA ASP A 206 -3.18 1.06 13.63
C ASP A 206 -1.77 0.57 13.97
N PRO A 207 -1.29 0.74 15.24
CA PRO A 207 0.03 0.32 15.67
C PRO A 207 0.28 -1.19 15.55
N MET A 208 -0.78 -2.01 15.69
CA MET A 208 -0.68 -3.47 15.53
C MET A 208 -0.33 -3.81 14.08
N SER A 209 -1.05 -3.24 13.12
CA SER A 209 -0.77 -3.42 11.70
C SER A 209 0.64 -2.94 11.33
N ALA A 210 1.03 -1.76 11.83
CA ALA A 210 2.36 -1.20 11.60
C ALA A 210 3.49 -2.08 12.15
N SER A 211 3.26 -2.80 13.25
CA SER A 211 4.26 -3.69 13.86
C SER A 211 4.70 -4.86 12.96
N TYR A 212 3.94 -5.19 11.93
CA TYR A 212 4.32 -6.18 10.91
C TYR A 212 5.38 -5.67 9.93
N CYS A 213 5.52 -4.35 9.80
CA CYS A 213 6.52 -3.73 8.93
C CYS A 213 7.94 -3.95 9.47
N LYS A 214 8.93 -3.80 8.59
CA LYS A 214 10.35 -3.78 8.95
C LYS A 214 10.83 -2.39 9.33
N ARG A 215 10.18 -1.35 8.77
CA ARG A 215 10.50 0.06 8.97
C ARG A 215 9.22 0.89 8.95
N ILE A 216 9.18 1.95 9.73
CA ILE A 216 8.05 2.88 9.77
C ILE A 216 8.55 4.29 9.56
N LEU A 217 7.84 5.03 8.69
CA LEU A 217 7.95 6.46 8.49
C LEU A 217 6.76 7.14 9.17
N PHE A 218 7.02 8.02 10.11
CA PHE A 218 5.97 8.81 10.75
C PHE A 218 5.86 10.16 10.04
N ILE A 219 4.65 10.46 9.55
CA ILE A 219 4.35 11.72 8.85
C ILE A 219 3.46 12.58 9.75
N GLN A 220 3.88 13.82 9.93
CA GLN A 220 3.11 14.87 10.61
C GLN A 220 3.24 16.18 9.82
N ASP A 221 2.14 16.90 9.64
CA ASP A 221 2.09 18.21 8.95
C ASP A 221 2.78 18.23 7.58
N GLY A 222 2.66 17.14 6.83
CA GLY A 222 3.26 16.99 5.50
C GLY A 222 4.76 16.75 5.49
N LYS A 223 5.38 16.36 6.62
CA LYS A 223 6.81 16.03 6.74
C LYS A 223 7.02 14.66 7.38
N ILE A 224 8.11 13.98 7.03
CA ILE A 224 8.60 12.86 7.82
C ILE A 224 9.32 13.45 9.03
N TYR A 225 8.78 13.20 10.23
CA TYR A 225 9.39 13.69 11.46
C TYR A 225 10.22 12.62 12.18
N LYS A 226 9.92 11.35 11.93
CA LYS A 226 10.65 10.23 12.53
C LYS A 226 10.64 9.01 11.63
N GLU A 227 11.69 8.23 11.73
CA GLU A 227 11.84 6.93 11.10
C GLU A 227 12.37 5.93 12.14
N ILE A 228 11.79 4.72 12.18
CA ILE A 228 12.26 3.63 13.02
C ILE A 228 12.34 2.33 12.23
N THR A 229 13.29 1.47 12.62
CA THR A 229 13.50 0.16 12.01
C THR A 229 13.36 -0.92 13.07
N ARG A 230 12.66 -2.00 12.75
CA ARG A 230 12.47 -3.13 13.65
C ARG A 230 13.79 -3.90 13.82
N ASN A 231 14.45 -3.72 14.96
CA ASN A 231 15.70 -4.42 15.34
C ASN A 231 15.48 -5.53 16.37
N ALA A 232 14.22 -5.76 16.80
CA ALA A 232 13.85 -6.70 17.84
C ALA A 232 12.57 -7.49 17.46
N SER A 233 11.96 -8.16 18.43
CA SER A 233 10.69 -8.85 18.22
C SER A 233 9.56 -7.88 17.81
N GLN A 234 8.54 -8.39 17.14
CA GLN A 234 7.37 -7.61 16.77
C GLN A 234 6.71 -6.94 17.99
N GLN A 235 6.70 -7.61 19.13
CA GLN A 235 6.11 -7.08 20.37
C GLN A 235 6.89 -5.86 20.91
N VAL A 236 8.21 -5.92 20.90
CA VAL A 236 9.06 -4.77 21.29
C VAL A 236 8.87 -3.61 20.34
N PHE A 237 8.83 -3.89 19.05
CA PHE A 237 8.60 -2.87 18.02
C PHE A 237 7.22 -2.21 18.14
N TYR A 238 6.18 -3.00 18.46
CA TYR A 238 4.85 -2.48 18.77
C TYR A 238 4.86 -1.48 19.94
N GLN A 239 5.57 -1.79 21.03
CA GLN A 239 5.69 -0.87 22.17
C GLN A 239 6.46 0.41 21.81
N GLU A 240 7.48 0.31 20.97
CA GLU A 240 8.22 1.48 20.47
C GLU A 240 7.31 2.39 19.63
N ILE A 241 6.45 1.80 18.76
CA ILE A 241 5.46 2.54 17.99
C ILE A 241 4.49 3.29 18.92
N LEU A 242 3.93 2.60 19.92
CA LEU A 242 3.00 3.22 20.89
C LEU A 242 3.66 4.39 21.64
N THR A 243 4.91 4.25 22.05
CA THR A 243 5.65 5.31 22.71
C THR A 243 5.79 6.55 21.82
N ILE A 244 6.06 6.36 20.52
CA ILE A 244 6.17 7.49 19.59
C ILE A 244 4.82 8.18 19.39
N LEU A 245 3.75 7.41 19.19
CA LEU A 245 2.41 7.96 19.00
C LEU A 245 1.93 8.74 20.21
N SER A 246 2.21 8.28 21.44
CA SER A 246 1.83 9.01 22.66
C SER A 246 2.49 10.39 22.76
N HIS A 247 3.66 10.60 22.18
CA HIS A 247 4.30 11.92 22.16
C HIS A 247 3.67 12.86 21.12
N VAL A 248 3.18 12.32 20.00
CA VAL A 248 2.50 13.12 18.96
C VAL A 248 1.16 13.67 19.47
N ASP A 249 0.37 12.83 20.16
CA ASP A 249 -0.94 13.22 20.71
C ASP A 249 -0.82 14.27 21.82
N PHE A 250 0.31 14.31 22.56
CA PHE A 250 0.55 15.33 23.60
C PHE A 250 0.88 16.70 23.05
N ASP A 251 1.56 16.79 21.89
CA ASP A 251 1.89 18.07 21.27
C ASP A 251 0.64 18.77 20.68
N GLU A 252 -0.37 18.02 20.21
CA GLU A 252 -1.63 18.58 19.71
C GLU A 252 -2.54 19.13 20.83
N SER A 253 -2.36 18.71 22.08
CA SER A 253 -3.16 19.18 23.23
C SER A 253 -2.65 20.48 23.87
N GLN A 254 -1.59 21.10 23.33
CA GLN A 254 -0.99 22.35 23.82
C GLN A 254 -1.18 23.55 22.88
N VAL A 255 -2.01 23.46 21.82
CA VAL A 255 -2.31 24.57 20.89
C VAL A 255 -3.71 25.12 21.06
#